data_0211f590bd4c5e0d8b81cc9e309777d8
#
_entry.id   0211f590bd4c5e0d8b81cc9e309777d8
#
_cell.length_a   1.000
_cell.length_b   1.000
_cell.length_c   1.000
_cell.angle_alpha   90.00
_cell.angle_beta   90.00
_cell.angle_gamma   90.00
#
_symmetry.space_group_name_H-M   'P 1'
#
loop_
_entity.id
_entity.type
_entity.pdbx_description
1 polymer ?
#
loop_
_entity_poly.entity_id
_entity_poly.type
_entity_poly.pdbx_seq_one_letter_code
_entity_poly.pdbx_strand_id
1 'polypeptide(L)'
;MQGQFLDRTAEWDLRKERERLLEEKLRDRELIEDKTRQLERLAGRLAKYLSPQIYDTIFAGKSETRDPLARKNLTIFFSDIEGFTDISDSMEPERLSFFMNTYLSEMSNIALQYGGTIDKFIGDAILVFFGDPETEGDRNDALRCARMAVRMRERVKELESVWHENGISKPLKVRMGINTGFCTVGNFGSDHRLEYTVLGGPVNLASRLQTAAEADTILMSEATHVLIEDLADCVRMPDLIV
;
A
#
# COMPACT_ATOMS: atom_id res chain seq x y z
N MET A 1 37.02 17.90 -76.49
CA MET A 1 36.18 17.47 -75.37
C MET A 1 36.88 17.86 -74.10
N GLN A 2 36.42 18.93 -73.43
CA GLN A 2 36.91 19.29 -72.09
C GLN A 2 36.07 18.52 -71.06
N GLY A 3 36.68 17.55 -70.38
CA GLY A 3 36.01 16.87 -69.28
C GLY A 3 36.13 17.69 -68.00
N GLN A 4 34.97 18.14 -67.41
CA GLN A 4 34.91 18.71 -66.07
C GLN A 4 35.08 17.56 -65.06
N PHE A 5 36.22 17.54 -64.33
CA PHE A 5 36.39 16.70 -63.14
C PHE A 5 35.65 17.39 -62.01
N LEU A 6 34.52 16.87 -61.64
CA LEU A 6 33.84 17.24 -60.38
C LEU A 6 34.58 16.55 -59.23
N ASP A 7 35.19 17.34 -58.36
CA ASP A 7 35.73 16.86 -57.10
C ASP A 7 34.61 16.43 -56.15
N ARG A 8 34.39 15.13 -56.07
CA ARG A 8 33.35 14.53 -55.21
C ARG A 8 33.87 14.16 -53.83
N THR A 9 35.09 14.52 -53.49
CA THR A 9 35.73 14.15 -52.22
C THR A 9 34.96 14.71 -51.02
N ALA A 10 34.55 15.97 -51.11
CA ALA A 10 33.78 16.65 -50.03
C ALA A 10 32.39 16.04 -49.83
N GLU A 11 31.70 15.65 -50.91
CA GLU A 11 30.38 14.98 -50.81
C GLU A 11 30.52 13.58 -50.21
N TRP A 12 31.58 12.86 -50.53
CA TRP A 12 31.85 11.53 -50.01
C TRP A 12 32.23 11.56 -48.53
N ASP A 13 33.04 12.51 -48.10
CA ASP A 13 33.40 12.73 -46.70
C ASP A 13 32.19 13.11 -45.87
N LEU A 14 31.34 14.00 -46.37
CA LEU A 14 30.09 14.39 -45.68
C LEU A 14 29.13 13.21 -45.53
N ARG A 15 29.05 12.36 -46.57
CA ARG A 15 28.20 11.17 -46.53
C ARG A 15 28.69 10.15 -45.50
N LYS A 16 30.00 9.93 -45.44
CA LYS A 16 30.63 9.02 -44.47
C LYS A 16 30.45 9.52 -43.04
N GLU A 17 30.62 10.81 -42.80
CA GLU A 17 30.40 11.41 -41.49
C GLU A 17 28.92 11.31 -41.07
N ARG A 18 27.98 11.54 -42.00
CA ARG A 18 26.56 11.37 -41.75
C ARG A 18 26.18 9.91 -41.40
N GLU A 19 26.75 8.94 -42.12
CA GLU A 19 26.54 7.51 -41.84
C GLU A 19 27.07 7.15 -40.45
N ARG A 20 28.26 7.62 -40.09
CA ARG A 20 28.84 7.44 -38.76
C ARG A 20 27.97 8.03 -37.63
N LEU A 21 27.50 9.25 -37.82
CA LEU A 21 26.60 9.92 -36.84
C LEU A 21 25.23 9.20 -36.71
N LEU A 22 24.74 8.63 -37.80
CA LEU A 22 23.49 7.84 -37.76
C LEU A 22 23.72 6.52 -37.01
N GLU A 23 24.84 5.83 -37.24
CA GLU A 23 25.17 4.61 -36.50
C GLU A 23 25.37 4.89 -35.00
N GLU A 24 26.04 6.00 -34.64
CA GLU A 24 26.22 6.43 -33.26
C GLU A 24 24.87 6.72 -32.60
N LYS A 25 24.00 7.48 -33.27
CA LYS A 25 22.63 7.76 -32.76
C LYS A 25 21.79 6.50 -32.60
N LEU A 26 21.93 5.52 -33.50
CA LEU A 26 21.22 4.24 -33.38
C LEU A 26 21.68 3.46 -32.13
N ARG A 27 23.01 3.38 -31.94
CA ARG A 27 23.58 2.73 -30.74
C ARG A 27 23.16 3.42 -29.45
N ASP A 28 23.20 4.76 -29.42
CA ASP A 28 22.77 5.54 -28.25
C ASP A 28 21.28 5.29 -27.96
N ARG A 29 20.45 5.25 -29.00
CA ARG A 29 19.03 4.96 -28.86
C ARG A 29 18.78 3.55 -28.30
N GLU A 30 19.46 2.53 -28.84
CA GLU A 30 19.37 1.16 -28.34
C GLU A 30 19.81 1.06 -26.87
N LEU A 31 20.89 1.75 -26.50
CA LEU A 31 21.38 1.81 -25.13
C LEU A 31 20.38 2.48 -24.18
N ILE A 32 19.78 3.60 -24.62
CA ILE A 32 18.75 4.32 -23.84
C ILE A 32 17.52 3.42 -23.66
N GLU A 33 17.04 2.77 -24.71
CA GLU A 33 15.89 1.87 -24.66
C GLU A 33 16.14 0.68 -23.72
N ASP A 34 17.36 0.12 -23.71
CA ASP A 34 17.73 -0.97 -22.80
C ASP A 34 17.79 -0.49 -21.34
N LYS A 35 18.43 0.67 -21.10
CA LYS A 35 18.49 1.28 -19.77
C LYS A 35 17.09 1.64 -19.23
N THR A 36 16.23 2.17 -20.09
CA THR A 36 14.84 2.48 -19.72
C THR A 36 14.11 1.20 -19.29
N ARG A 37 14.20 0.13 -20.08
CA ARG A 37 13.61 -1.17 -19.73
C ARG A 37 14.16 -1.75 -18.41
N GLN A 38 15.46 -1.58 -18.15
CA GLN A 38 16.07 -1.99 -16.87
C GLN A 38 15.51 -1.19 -15.71
N LEU A 39 15.40 0.13 -15.84
CA LEU A 39 14.83 1.01 -14.81
C LEU A 39 13.36 0.70 -14.54
N GLU A 40 12.55 0.49 -15.56
CA GLU A 40 11.13 0.09 -15.43
C GLU A 40 10.98 -1.24 -14.69
N ARG A 41 11.82 -2.23 -15.00
CA ARG A 41 11.83 -3.51 -14.28
C ARG A 41 12.22 -3.35 -12.80
N LEU A 42 13.20 -2.50 -12.50
CA LEU A 42 13.62 -2.21 -11.14
C LEU A 42 12.51 -1.47 -10.37
N ALA A 43 11.93 -0.43 -10.99
CA ALA A 43 10.82 0.32 -10.43
C ALA A 43 9.62 -0.59 -10.13
N GLY A 44 9.24 -1.48 -11.06
CA GLY A 44 8.17 -2.45 -10.85
C GLY A 44 8.46 -3.50 -9.76
N ARG A 45 9.75 -3.80 -9.48
CA ARG A 45 10.11 -4.64 -8.32
C ARG A 45 9.99 -3.87 -7.02
N LEU A 46 10.47 -2.62 -6.97
CA LEU A 46 10.39 -1.76 -5.80
C LEU A 46 8.95 -1.40 -5.46
N ALA A 47 8.07 -1.25 -6.45
CA ALA A 47 6.64 -1.02 -6.26
C ALA A 47 5.98 -2.04 -5.33
N LYS A 48 6.47 -3.29 -5.28
CA LYS A 48 5.92 -4.33 -4.40
C LYS A 48 6.26 -4.13 -2.92
N TYR A 49 7.21 -3.27 -2.59
CA TYR A 49 7.64 -2.97 -1.22
C TYR A 49 7.09 -1.63 -0.72
N LEU A 50 6.36 -0.90 -1.57
CA LEU A 50 5.72 0.37 -1.25
C LEU A 50 4.20 0.21 -1.37
N SER A 51 3.44 0.99 -0.62
CA SER A 51 2.01 1.08 -0.92
C SER A 51 1.82 1.71 -2.32
N PRO A 52 0.83 1.27 -3.11
CA PRO A 52 0.59 1.81 -4.45
C PRO A 52 0.46 3.34 -4.47
N GLN A 53 -0.21 3.93 -3.49
CA GLN A 53 -0.38 5.37 -3.39
C GLN A 53 0.95 6.12 -3.20
N ILE A 54 1.87 5.53 -2.42
CA ILE A 54 3.21 6.10 -2.20
C ILE A 54 4.07 5.94 -3.45
N TYR A 55 3.98 4.77 -4.10
CA TYR A 55 4.66 4.56 -5.37
C TYR A 55 4.23 5.60 -6.42
N ASP A 56 2.94 5.81 -6.60
CA ASP A 56 2.40 6.77 -7.55
C ASP A 56 2.82 8.21 -7.21
N THR A 57 2.87 8.57 -5.93
CA THR A 57 3.32 9.90 -5.48
C THR A 57 4.80 10.13 -5.82
N ILE A 58 5.66 9.15 -5.59
CA ILE A 58 7.11 9.24 -5.87
C ILE A 58 7.37 9.27 -7.38
N PHE A 59 6.76 8.37 -8.14
CA PHE A 59 7.06 8.21 -9.58
C PHE A 59 6.29 9.17 -10.48
N ALA A 60 5.14 9.70 -10.04
CA ALA A 60 4.43 10.76 -10.76
C ALA A 60 5.11 12.14 -10.64
N GLY A 61 6.22 12.23 -9.92
CA GLY A 61 6.94 13.50 -9.70
C GLY A 61 6.14 14.52 -8.90
N LYS A 62 5.09 14.08 -8.20
CA LYS A 62 4.24 14.95 -7.37
C LYS A 62 4.83 15.25 -6.00
N SER A 63 5.90 14.57 -5.63
CA SER A 63 6.61 14.77 -4.37
C SER A 63 8.11 14.89 -4.64
N GLU A 64 8.68 16.03 -4.29
CA GLU A 64 10.11 16.09 -3.95
C GLU A 64 10.29 15.22 -2.71
N THR A 65 11.32 14.39 -2.66
CA THR A 65 11.64 13.33 -1.68
C THR A 65 11.65 13.72 -0.20
N ARG A 66 11.13 14.87 0.15
CA ARG A 66 10.89 15.39 1.49
C ARG A 66 9.57 16.15 1.53
N ASP A 67 8.45 15.42 1.42
CA ASP A 67 7.20 16.02 1.87
C ASP A 67 7.32 16.32 3.35
N PRO A 68 7.04 17.56 3.74
CA PRO A 68 7.12 17.94 5.15
C PRO A 68 6.13 17.08 5.93
N LEU A 69 6.54 16.67 7.15
CA LEU A 69 5.64 16.02 8.08
C LEU A 69 4.36 16.84 8.20
N ALA A 70 3.23 16.24 7.95
CA ALA A 70 1.94 16.92 8.00
C ALA A 70 1.13 16.42 9.20
N ARG A 71 0.48 17.34 9.92
CA ARG A 71 -0.51 16.98 10.94
C ARG A 71 -1.89 16.98 10.29
N LYS A 72 -2.49 15.80 10.18
CA LYS A 72 -3.80 15.59 9.54
C LYS A 72 -4.73 14.84 10.47
N ASN A 73 -6.04 15.08 10.33
CA ASN A 73 -7.06 14.26 10.95
C ASN A 73 -7.25 13.02 10.07
N LEU A 74 -6.89 11.84 10.58
CA LEU A 74 -6.88 10.60 9.84
C LEU A 74 -7.76 9.56 10.53
N THR A 75 -8.38 8.69 9.73
CA THR A 75 -9.04 7.51 10.27
C THR A 75 -8.10 6.33 10.16
N ILE A 76 -7.78 5.74 11.31
CA ILE A 76 -6.80 4.67 11.48
C ILE A 76 -7.55 3.35 11.70
N PHE A 77 -7.12 2.31 11.02
CA PHE A 77 -7.63 0.96 11.11
C PHE A 77 -6.52 -0.02 11.47
N PHE A 78 -6.80 -0.87 12.44
CA PHE A 78 -6.01 -2.07 12.74
C PHE A 78 -6.86 -3.32 12.63
N SER A 79 -6.29 -4.37 12.07
CA SER A 79 -6.84 -5.73 12.17
C SER A 79 -5.78 -6.73 12.58
N ASP A 80 -6.20 -7.82 13.18
CA ASP A 80 -5.36 -8.91 13.66
C ASP A 80 -6.15 -10.22 13.64
N ILE A 81 -5.48 -11.36 13.47
CA ILE A 81 -6.11 -12.68 13.51
C ILE A 81 -6.07 -13.21 14.95
N GLU A 82 -7.22 -13.57 15.49
CA GLU A 82 -7.30 -14.12 16.83
C GLU A 82 -6.52 -15.43 16.97
N GLY A 83 -5.57 -15.47 17.91
CA GLY A 83 -4.77 -16.66 18.21
C GLY A 83 -3.83 -17.08 17.08
N PHE A 84 -3.37 -16.12 16.25
CA PHE A 84 -2.49 -16.40 15.12
C PHE A 84 -1.18 -17.10 15.53
N THR A 85 -0.60 -16.74 16.68
CA THR A 85 0.62 -17.38 17.17
C THR A 85 0.47 -18.90 17.27
N ASP A 86 -0.62 -19.36 17.91
CA ASP A 86 -0.88 -20.80 18.07
C ASP A 86 -1.15 -21.47 16.70
N ILE A 87 -1.78 -20.75 15.79
CA ILE A 87 -2.07 -21.22 14.44
C ILE A 87 -0.77 -21.37 13.64
N SER A 88 0.09 -20.37 13.67
CA SER A 88 1.36 -20.34 12.94
C SER A 88 2.33 -21.39 13.43
N ASP A 89 2.41 -21.60 14.74
CA ASP A 89 3.29 -22.59 15.36
C ASP A 89 2.89 -24.04 15.02
N SER A 90 1.62 -24.25 14.66
CA SER A 90 1.08 -25.58 14.29
C SER A 90 1.17 -25.87 12.79
N MET A 91 1.55 -24.89 11.95
CA MET A 91 1.57 -25.02 10.49
C MET A 91 2.96 -25.34 9.95
N GLU A 92 3.00 -26.16 8.89
CA GLU A 92 4.18 -26.29 8.05
C GLU A 92 4.47 -24.97 7.32
N PRO A 93 5.76 -24.60 7.10
CA PRO A 93 6.15 -23.30 6.51
C PRO A 93 5.47 -22.98 5.19
N GLU A 94 5.29 -23.97 4.32
CA GLU A 94 4.65 -23.79 3.00
C GLU A 94 3.17 -23.42 3.14
N ARG A 95 2.46 -24.08 4.08
CA ARG A 95 1.05 -23.79 4.37
C ARG A 95 0.88 -22.44 5.01
N LEU A 96 1.75 -22.08 5.95
CA LEU A 96 1.77 -20.77 6.59
C LEU A 96 2.00 -19.67 5.54
N SER A 97 2.96 -19.87 4.64
CA SER A 97 3.23 -18.93 3.55
C SER A 97 2.04 -18.77 2.61
N PHE A 98 1.41 -19.87 2.19
CA PHE A 98 0.20 -19.83 1.36
C PHE A 98 -0.94 -19.07 2.06
N PHE A 99 -1.20 -19.41 3.31
CA PHE A 99 -2.22 -18.80 4.13
C PHE A 99 -2.01 -17.28 4.26
N MET A 100 -0.83 -16.87 4.74
CA MET A 100 -0.51 -15.46 4.96
C MET A 100 -0.55 -14.65 3.67
N ASN A 101 0.03 -15.18 2.60
CA ASN A 101 0.01 -14.48 1.30
C ASN A 101 -1.42 -14.33 0.76
N THR A 102 -2.27 -15.34 0.92
CA THR A 102 -3.68 -15.25 0.52
C THR A 102 -4.42 -14.22 1.36
N TYR A 103 -4.30 -14.30 2.69
CA TYR A 103 -4.93 -13.35 3.62
C TYR A 103 -4.50 -11.90 3.34
N LEU A 104 -3.20 -11.64 3.35
CA LEU A 104 -2.67 -10.29 3.14
C LEU A 104 -3.03 -9.73 1.76
N SER A 105 -3.02 -10.57 0.72
CA SER A 105 -3.40 -10.13 -0.64
C SER A 105 -4.87 -9.74 -0.72
N GLU A 106 -5.77 -10.56 -0.15
CA GLU A 106 -7.20 -10.27 -0.17
C GLU A 106 -7.53 -9.02 0.67
N MET A 107 -6.96 -8.89 1.86
CA MET A 107 -7.17 -7.71 2.71
C MET A 107 -6.60 -6.44 2.07
N SER A 108 -5.42 -6.54 1.43
CA SER A 108 -4.83 -5.42 0.70
C SER A 108 -5.69 -4.97 -0.47
N ASN A 109 -6.20 -5.92 -1.26
CA ASN A 109 -7.08 -5.59 -2.39
C ASN A 109 -8.34 -4.84 -1.91
N ILE A 110 -8.93 -5.28 -0.79
CA ILE A 110 -10.09 -4.60 -0.20
C ILE A 110 -9.68 -3.20 0.29
N ALA A 111 -8.56 -3.05 1.00
CA ALA A 111 -8.10 -1.74 1.47
C ALA A 111 -7.95 -0.75 0.31
N LEU A 112 -7.31 -1.17 -0.78
CA LEU A 112 -7.13 -0.35 -1.98
C LEU A 112 -8.45 -0.01 -2.68
N GLN A 113 -9.39 -0.95 -2.78
CA GLN A 113 -10.72 -0.72 -3.37
C GLN A 113 -11.52 0.35 -2.64
N TYR A 114 -11.34 0.46 -1.33
CA TYR A 114 -11.99 1.50 -0.50
C TYR A 114 -11.16 2.78 -0.36
N GLY A 115 -9.99 2.86 -1.01
CA GLY A 115 -9.12 4.03 -0.98
C GLY A 115 -8.31 4.17 0.31
N GLY A 116 -8.10 3.07 1.04
CA GLY A 116 -7.22 3.02 2.21
C GLY A 116 -5.75 2.98 1.82
N THR A 117 -4.92 3.70 2.54
CA THR A 117 -3.47 3.64 2.42
C THR A 117 -2.94 2.59 3.37
N ILE A 118 -2.34 1.53 2.82
CA ILE A 118 -1.71 0.47 3.63
C ILE A 118 -0.38 1.01 4.14
N ASP A 119 -0.26 1.14 5.46
CA ASP A 119 0.99 1.54 6.10
C ASP A 119 1.97 0.35 6.13
N LYS A 120 1.62 -0.67 6.88
CA LYS A 120 2.48 -1.86 7.05
C LYS A 120 1.70 -3.08 7.55
N PHE A 121 2.36 -4.22 7.41
CA PHE A 121 1.99 -5.45 8.09
C PHE A 121 2.89 -5.66 9.31
N ILE A 122 2.29 -6.08 10.42
CA ILE A 122 3.00 -6.38 11.69
C ILE A 122 2.63 -7.80 12.07
N GLY A 123 3.39 -8.77 11.55
CA GLY A 123 2.97 -10.17 11.58
C GLY A 123 1.71 -10.39 10.75
N ASP A 124 0.63 -10.80 11.38
CA ASP A 124 -0.70 -10.95 10.79
C ASP A 124 -1.56 -9.68 10.90
N ALA A 125 -1.12 -8.71 11.70
CA ALA A 125 -1.80 -7.44 11.83
C ALA A 125 -1.59 -6.53 10.62
N ILE A 126 -2.63 -5.79 10.27
CA ILE A 126 -2.63 -4.85 9.15
C ILE A 126 -2.97 -3.46 9.67
N LEU A 127 -2.11 -2.49 9.37
CA LEU A 127 -2.34 -1.07 9.61
C LEU A 127 -2.72 -0.37 8.32
N VAL A 128 -3.88 0.24 8.30
CA VAL A 128 -4.40 1.06 7.19
C VAL A 128 -4.84 2.40 7.72
N PHE A 129 -4.68 3.46 6.94
CA PHE A 129 -5.24 4.77 7.27
C PHE A 129 -5.94 5.42 6.07
N PHE A 130 -6.83 6.34 6.36
CA PHE A 130 -7.58 7.13 5.39
C PHE A 130 -7.37 8.62 5.66
N GLY A 131 -7.38 9.44 4.60
CA GLY A 131 -7.19 10.89 4.69
C GLY A 131 -5.82 11.36 4.22
N ASP A 132 -4.95 10.44 3.78
CA ASP A 132 -3.64 10.72 3.19
C ASP A 132 -3.16 9.55 2.31
N PRO A 133 -2.50 9.77 1.16
CA PRO A 133 -2.28 11.06 0.50
C PRO A 133 -3.55 11.69 -0.08
N GLU A 134 -4.59 10.88 -0.29
CA GLU A 134 -5.88 11.32 -0.81
C GLU A 134 -6.93 11.35 0.29
N THR A 135 -7.82 12.33 0.24
CA THR A 135 -8.94 12.47 1.17
C THR A 135 -10.22 12.87 0.45
N GLU A 136 -11.35 12.37 0.93
CA GLU A 136 -12.70 12.82 0.56
C GLU A 136 -13.38 13.57 1.73
N GLY A 137 -12.59 13.98 2.72
CA GLY A 137 -13.01 14.60 3.97
C GLY A 137 -13.27 13.60 5.07
N ASP A 138 -13.08 14.04 6.33
CA ASP A 138 -13.04 13.20 7.53
C ASP A 138 -14.23 12.21 7.63
N ARG A 139 -15.44 12.68 7.28
CA ARG A 139 -16.65 11.86 7.32
C ARG A 139 -16.62 10.73 6.29
N ASN A 140 -16.28 11.04 5.02
CA ASN A 140 -16.23 10.02 3.98
C ASN A 140 -15.08 9.06 4.19
N ASP A 141 -13.95 9.53 4.70
CA ASP A 141 -12.79 8.71 5.04
C ASP A 141 -13.14 7.74 6.16
N ALA A 142 -13.84 8.18 7.22
CA ALA A 142 -14.34 7.30 8.28
C ALA A 142 -15.35 6.27 7.78
N LEU A 143 -16.28 6.69 6.91
CA LEU A 143 -17.27 5.79 6.31
C LEU A 143 -16.63 4.73 5.41
N ARG A 144 -15.68 5.10 4.57
CA ARG A 144 -14.93 4.18 3.71
C ARG A 144 -14.15 3.17 4.55
N CYS A 145 -13.51 3.63 5.62
CA CYS A 145 -12.82 2.78 6.57
C CYS A 145 -13.75 1.75 7.23
N ALA A 146 -14.91 2.18 7.73
CA ALA A 146 -15.89 1.30 8.33
C ALA A 146 -16.43 0.25 7.34
N ARG A 147 -16.76 0.66 6.11
CA ARG A 147 -17.20 -0.25 5.04
C ARG A 147 -16.12 -1.24 4.64
N MET A 148 -14.88 -0.79 4.54
CA MET A 148 -13.70 -1.66 4.32
C MET A 148 -13.61 -2.73 5.41
N ALA A 149 -13.71 -2.34 6.67
CA ALA A 149 -13.63 -3.27 7.80
C ALA A 149 -14.73 -4.33 7.75
N VAL A 150 -15.97 -3.95 7.44
CA VAL A 150 -17.08 -4.89 7.25
C VAL A 150 -16.79 -5.85 6.10
N ARG A 151 -16.34 -5.34 4.94
CA ARG A 151 -16.02 -6.16 3.79
C ARG A 151 -14.85 -7.12 4.04
N MET A 152 -13.83 -6.68 4.77
CA MET A 152 -12.71 -7.54 5.17
C MET A 152 -13.19 -8.70 6.05
N ARG A 153 -14.04 -8.41 7.05
CA ARG A 153 -14.62 -9.44 7.93
C ARG A 153 -15.44 -10.48 7.14
N GLU A 154 -16.25 -10.04 6.18
CA GLU A 154 -17.00 -10.93 5.30
C GLU A 154 -16.07 -11.77 4.44
N ARG A 155 -15.01 -11.17 3.87
CA ARG A 155 -14.05 -11.88 3.02
C ARG A 155 -13.31 -12.98 3.78
N VAL A 156 -12.93 -12.73 5.02
CA VAL A 156 -12.30 -13.77 5.87
C VAL A 156 -13.20 -15.01 5.97
N LYS A 157 -14.51 -14.84 6.16
CA LYS A 157 -15.47 -15.95 6.18
C LYS A 157 -15.59 -16.66 4.83
N GLU A 158 -15.60 -15.90 3.72
CA GLU A 158 -15.63 -16.48 2.37
C GLU A 158 -14.37 -17.31 2.07
N LEU A 159 -13.23 -16.97 2.65
CA LEU A 159 -11.97 -17.68 2.48
C LEU A 159 -11.87 -19.00 3.29
N GLU A 160 -12.76 -19.24 4.23
CA GLU A 160 -12.74 -20.45 5.06
C GLU A 160 -12.75 -21.75 4.22
N SER A 161 -13.52 -21.77 3.13
CA SER A 161 -13.57 -22.92 2.23
C SER A 161 -12.22 -23.17 1.54
N VAL A 162 -11.56 -22.09 1.07
CA VAL A 162 -10.26 -22.15 0.42
C VAL A 162 -9.20 -22.65 1.38
N TRP A 163 -9.21 -22.18 2.62
CA TRP A 163 -8.29 -22.62 3.65
C TRP A 163 -8.52 -24.07 4.07
N HIS A 164 -9.79 -24.45 4.23
CA HIS A 164 -10.14 -25.84 4.55
C HIS A 164 -9.65 -26.83 3.47
N GLU A 165 -9.82 -26.50 2.18
CA GLU A 165 -9.30 -27.31 1.06
C GLU A 165 -7.78 -27.44 1.08
N ASN A 166 -7.08 -26.44 1.66
CA ASN A 166 -5.62 -26.46 1.85
C ASN A 166 -5.16 -26.97 3.23
N GLY A 167 -6.06 -27.64 3.95
CA GLY A 167 -5.75 -28.34 5.20
C GLY A 167 -5.70 -27.44 6.44
N ILE A 168 -6.30 -26.24 6.36
CA ILE A 168 -6.46 -25.31 7.49
C ILE A 168 -7.91 -25.43 7.96
N SER A 169 -8.13 -26.28 8.97
CA SER A 169 -9.49 -26.64 9.40
C SER A 169 -10.06 -25.72 10.49
N LYS A 170 -9.24 -24.87 11.12
CA LYS A 170 -9.69 -23.96 12.17
C LYS A 170 -10.29 -22.70 11.55
N PRO A 171 -11.55 -22.34 11.88
CA PRO A 171 -12.13 -21.07 11.42
C PRO A 171 -11.27 -19.91 11.93
N LEU A 172 -11.00 -18.98 11.04
CA LEU A 172 -10.23 -17.79 11.35
C LEU A 172 -11.15 -16.67 11.73
N LYS A 173 -10.83 -16.00 12.81
CA LYS A 173 -11.55 -14.86 13.31
C LYS A 173 -10.63 -13.66 13.36
N VAL A 174 -11.16 -12.50 13.02
CA VAL A 174 -10.40 -11.25 13.02
C VAL A 174 -10.96 -10.30 14.07
N ARG A 175 -10.06 -9.52 14.66
CA ARG A 175 -10.41 -8.42 15.55
C ARG A 175 -10.01 -7.12 14.86
N MET A 176 -10.87 -6.12 14.91
CA MET A 176 -10.66 -4.88 14.20
C MET A 176 -10.91 -3.67 15.10
N GLY A 177 -10.05 -2.65 14.97
CA GLY A 177 -10.14 -1.40 15.69
C GLY A 177 -10.08 -0.20 14.76
N ILE A 178 -10.97 0.79 14.95
CA ILE A 178 -11.02 2.02 14.15
C ILE A 178 -11.01 3.23 15.07
N ASN A 179 -10.15 4.18 14.77
CA ASN A 179 -10.13 5.47 15.48
C ASN A 179 -9.81 6.62 14.54
N THR A 180 -10.48 7.76 14.73
CA THR A 180 -10.20 8.99 13.97
C THR A 180 -9.58 10.03 14.90
N GLY A 181 -8.51 10.69 14.42
CA GLY A 181 -7.86 11.74 15.19
C GLY A 181 -6.63 12.33 14.50
N PHE A 182 -6.12 13.40 15.09
CA PHE A 182 -4.96 14.12 14.54
C PHE A 182 -3.66 13.33 14.73
N CYS A 183 -3.10 12.89 13.61
CA CYS A 183 -1.82 12.19 13.52
C CYS A 183 -0.79 13.03 12.76
N THR A 184 0.47 12.70 12.93
CA THR A 184 1.54 13.20 12.06
C THR A 184 1.83 12.12 11.02
N VAL A 185 1.69 12.45 9.74
CA VAL A 185 1.93 11.58 8.60
C VAL A 185 3.09 12.09 7.78
N GLY A 186 3.89 11.20 7.21
CA GLY A 186 5.03 11.54 6.36
C GLY A 186 6.15 10.53 6.46
N ASN A 187 7.34 10.93 5.98
CA ASN A 187 8.52 10.08 5.97
C ASN A 187 9.23 10.12 7.32
N PHE A 188 9.33 8.97 7.99
CA PHE A 188 10.05 8.79 9.24
C PHE A 188 11.14 7.74 9.06
N GLY A 189 12.26 7.91 9.73
CA GLY A 189 13.33 6.92 9.73
C GLY A 189 14.73 7.52 9.87
N SER A 190 15.68 6.80 9.30
CA SER A 190 17.10 7.17 9.30
C SER A 190 17.59 7.43 7.88
N ASP A 191 18.86 7.85 7.74
CA ASP A 191 19.50 8.03 6.42
C ASP A 191 19.57 6.73 5.59
N HIS A 192 19.36 5.57 6.23
CA HIS A 192 19.43 4.26 5.58
C HIS A 192 18.08 3.61 5.31
N ARG A 193 17.02 4.06 6.02
CA ARG A 193 15.67 3.50 5.88
C ARG A 193 14.63 4.55 6.23
N LEU A 194 13.77 4.84 5.27
CA LEU A 194 12.60 5.70 5.43
C LEU A 194 11.33 4.87 5.28
N GLU A 195 10.33 5.17 6.09
CA GLU A 195 8.98 4.64 6.00
C GLU A 195 8.01 5.81 5.94
N TYR A 196 7.12 5.78 4.95
CA TYR A 196 5.97 6.67 4.96
C TYR A 196 4.93 6.07 5.89
N THR A 197 4.67 6.73 7.01
CA THR A 197 3.84 6.18 8.08
C THR A 197 3.14 7.26 8.89
N VAL A 198 2.25 6.84 9.76
CA VAL A 198 1.50 7.70 10.68
C VAL A 198 1.95 7.49 12.12
N LEU A 199 2.13 8.58 12.85
CA LEU A 199 2.48 8.56 14.26
C LEU A 199 1.53 9.42 15.08
N GLY A 200 1.19 8.97 16.29
CA GLY A 200 0.40 9.72 17.24
C GLY A 200 -0.45 8.87 18.18
N GLY A 201 -0.99 9.49 19.20
CA GLY A 201 -1.91 8.85 20.16
C GLY A 201 -3.10 8.14 19.48
N PRO A 202 -3.73 8.73 18.45
CA PRO A 202 -4.82 8.07 17.74
C PRO A 202 -4.47 6.71 17.10
N VAL A 203 -3.23 6.52 16.66
CA VAL A 203 -2.75 5.22 16.12
C VAL A 203 -2.74 4.17 17.23
N ASN A 204 -2.21 4.53 18.41
CA ASN A 204 -2.17 3.64 19.55
C ASN A 204 -3.59 3.28 20.04
N LEU A 205 -4.53 4.25 19.99
CA LEU A 205 -5.91 3.99 20.38
C LEU A 205 -6.58 2.99 19.41
N ALA A 206 -6.39 3.13 18.10
CA ALA A 206 -6.91 2.16 17.14
C ALA A 206 -6.38 0.74 17.38
N SER A 207 -5.08 0.61 17.68
CA SER A 207 -4.46 -0.68 18.03
C SER A 207 -5.04 -1.27 19.33
N ARG A 208 -5.26 -0.46 20.36
CA ARG A 208 -5.88 -0.90 21.63
C ARG A 208 -7.33 -1.31 21.45
N LEU A 209 -8.10 -0.59 20.64
CA LEU A 209 -9.47 -0.97 20.27
C LEU A 209 -9.48 -2.33 19.56
N GLN A 210 -8.56 -2.55 18.62
CA GLN A 210 -8.42 -3.85 17.96
C GLN A 210 -8.13 -4.96 18.98
N THR A 211 -7.21 -4.73 19.93
CA THR A 211 -6.87 -5.73 20.96
C THR A 211 -8.05 -6.01 21.90
N ALA A 212 -8.86 -5.00 22.21
CA ALA A 212 -10.04 -5.13 23.07
C ALA A 212 -11.27 -5.69 22.35
N ALA A 213 -11.26 -5.74 21.03
CA ALA A 213 -12.37 -6.27 20.24
C ALA A 213 -12.55 -7.77 20.48
N GLU A 214 -13.81 -8.21 20.59
CA GLU A 214 -14.13 -9.62 20.53
C GLU A 214 -13.86 -10.18 19.12
N ALA A 215 -13.70 -11.49 19.02
CA ALA A 215 -13.51 -12.18 17.76
C ALA A 215 -14.66 -11.85 16.77
N ASP A 216 -14.31 -11.58 15.51
CA ASP A 216 -15.24 -11.19 14.44
C ASP A 216 -16.00 -9.88 14.69
N THR A 217 -15.49 -9.02 15.56
CA THR A 217 -16.09 -7.71 15.83
C THR A 217 -15.20 -6.55 15.36
N ILE A 218 -15.83 -5.41 15.16
CA ILE A 218 -15.19 -4.14 14.81
C ILE A 218 -15.50 -3.17 15.92
N LEU A 219 -14.49 -2.76 16.68
CA LEU A 219 -14.64 -1.67 17.66
C LEU A 219 -14.21 -0.35 17.04
N MET A 220 -14.99 0.69 17.28
CA MET A 220 -14.60 2.04 16.89
C MET A 220 -14.68 3.00 18.06
N SER A 221 -13.85 4.04 18.02
CA SER A 221 -13.93 5.13 19.00
C SER A 221 -15.16 5.99 18.78
N GLU A 222 -15.58 6.70 19.82
CA GLU A 222 -16.65 7.69 19.71
C GLU A 222 -16.32 8.78 18.69
N ALA A 223 -15.04 9.18 18.57
CA ALA A 223 -14.59 10.16 17.58
C ALA A 223 -14.86 9.70 16.14
N THR A 224 -14.73 8.40 15.85
CA THR A 224 -15.10 7.82 14.56
C THR A 224 -16.60 7.69 14.42
N HIS A 225 -17.28 7.21 15.46
CA HIS A 225 -18.73 6.99 15.45
C HIS A 225 -19.51 8.28 15.12
N VAL A 226 -19.20 9.40 15.78
CA VAL A 226 -19.86 10.70 15.55
C VAL A 226 -19.78 11.15 14.08
N LEU A 227 -18.74 10.77 13.35
CA LEU A 227 -18.61 11.11 11.92
C LEU A 227 -19.59 10.34 11.03
N ILE A 228 -20.07 9.16 11.47
CA ILE A 228 -20.85 8.23 10.64
C ILE A 228 -22.12 7.72 11.34
N GLU A 229 -22.54 8.33 12.44
CA GLU A 229 -23.66 7.88 13.29
C GLU A 229 -25.01 7.72 12.56
N ASP A 230 -25.21 8.52 11.51
CA ASP A 230 -26.41 8.47 10.67
C ASP A 230 -26.27 7.49 9.46
N LEU A 231 -25.12 6.86 9.29
CA LEU A 231 -24.77 6.00 8.15
C LEU A 231 -24.41 4.56 8.55
N ALA A 232 -24.23 4.29 9.84
CA ALA A 232 -23.86 2.99 10.37
C ALA A 232 -24.61 2.69 11.68
N ASP A 233 -25.26 1.54 11.72
CA ASP A 233 -25.86 1.02 12.95
C ASP A 233 -24.77 0.48 13.87
N CYS A 234 -24.55 1.13 14.99
CA CYS A 234 -23.54 0.76 15.99
C CYS A 234 -24.17 0.48 17.35
N VAL A 235 -23.62 -0.48 18.07
CA VAL A 235 -24.02 -0.78 19.45
C VAL A 235 -23.00 -0.12 20.38
N ARG A 236 -23.50 0.72 21.29
CA ARG A 236 -22.64 1.33 22.30
C ARG A 236 -22.18 0.26 23.29
N MET A 237 -20.86 0.15 23.41
CA MET A 237 -20.24 -0.73 24.41
C MET A 237 -19.98 0.03 25.72
N PRO A 238 -19.83 -0.67 26.86
CA PRO A 238 -19.32 -0.06 28.09
C PRO A 238 -17.97 0.63 27.86
N ASP A 239 -17.70 1.65 28.70
CA ASP A 239 -16.43 2.37 28.63
C ASP A 239 -15.25 1.40 28.85
N LEU A 240 -14.38 1.33 27.86
CA LEU A 240 -13.17 0.52 27.90
C LEU A 240 -12.01 1.39 28.38
N ILE A 241 -11.31 0.92 29.41
CA ILE A 241 -10.02 1.49 29.81
C ILE A 241 -8.98 0.88 28.86
N VAL A 242 -8.63 1.61 27.81
CA VAL A 242 -7.68 1.18 26.79
C VAL A 242 -6.40 1.99 26.83
#